data_52924a38d6579c5c9dc6398faa47a7d7
#
_entry.id   52924a38d6579c5c9dc6398faa47a7d7
#
_cell.length_a   1.000
_cell.length_b   1.000
_cell.length_c   1.000
_cell.angle_alpha   90.00
_cell.angle_beta   90.00
_cell.angle_gamma   90.00
#
_symmetry.space_group_name_H-M   'P 1'
#
loop_
_entity.id
_entity.type
_entity.pdbx_description
1 polymer ?
#
loop_
_entity_poly.entity_id
_entity_poly.type
_entity_poly.pdbx_seq_one_letter_code
_entity_poly.pdbx_strand_id
1 'polypeptide(L)'
;MTTEHLYCGELISEDGLLPVAKALTDCSWRIVPDHSGYNGGLYLRTPAAQREIDLEMDSGQWRRFLFSGGVDSTKKRALSLLADFSRCLTTGGFTHRVEVYDDAHELVGYFHHKWPQEQHEPAA
;
A
#
# COMPACT_ATOMS: atom_id res chain seq x y z
N MET A 1 -3.37 2.03 23.76
CA MET A 1 -3.38 3.38 23.20
C MET A 1 -3.06 3.31 21.72
N THR A 2 -3.82 4.01 20.91
CA THR A 2 -3.61 4.02 19.46
C THR A 2 -2.86 5.26 19.06
N THR A 3 -2.05 5.13 18.01
CA THR A 3 -1.37 6.23 17.38
C THR A 3 -1.46 6.06 15.88
N GLU A 4 -1.26 7.14 15.14
CA GLU A 4 -1.27 7.07 13.70
C GLU A 4 0.06 6.53 13.21
N HIS A 5 -0.03 5.53 12.32
CA HIS A 5 1.14 5.00 11.62
C HIS A 5 0.95 5.34 10.14
N LEU A 6 1.96 5.94 9.55
CA LEU A 6 1.93 6.24 8.13
C LEU A 6 2.64 5.13 7.38
N TYR A 7 2.14 4.83 6.19
CA TYR A 7 2.82 3.87 5.34
C TYR A 7 2.84 4.37 3.91
N CYS A 8 3.81 3.91 3.18
CA CYS A 8 3.91 4.22 1.76
C CYS A 8 4.67 3.10 1.08
N GLY A 9 4.54 3.05 -0.22
CA GLY A 9 5.25 2.05 -1.00
C GLY A 9 4.94 2.18 -2.46
N GLU A 10 5.31 1.15 -3.18
CA GLU A 10 5.03 1.09 -4.60
C GLU A 10 4.90 -0.36 -5.03
N LEU A 11 4.20 -0.54 -6.16
CA LEU A 11 4.06 -1.85 -6.76
C LEU A 11 4.17 -1.73 -8.27
N ILE A 12 4.42 -2.86 -8.90
CA ILE A 12 4.49 -2.95 -10.35
C ILE A 12 3.32 -3.82 -10.82
N SER A 13 2.52 -3.30 -11.73
CA SER A 13 1.42 -4.03 -12.34
C SER A 13 1.45 -3.79 -13.85
N GLU A 14 1.69 -4.85 -14.61
CA GLU A 14 1.77 -4.77 -16.06
C GLU A 14 0.45 -4.34 -16.70
N ASP A 15 -0.65 -4.71 -16.07
CA ASP A 15 -1.99 -4.50 -16.63
C ASP A 15 -2.78 -3.42 -15.89
N GLY A 16 -2.11 -2.56 -15.12
CA GLY A 16 -2.76 -1.43 -14.48
C GLY A 16 -3.32 -1.73 -13.11
N LEU A 17 -4.22 -0.88 -12.65
CA LEU A 17 -4.74 -0.93 -11.29
C LEU A 17 -5.91 -1.88 -11.10
N LEU A 18 -6.67 -2.22 -12.14
CA LEU A 18 -7.84 -3.06 -11.96
C LEU A 18 -7.49 -4.46 -11.44
N PRO A 19 -6.44 -5.12 -11.94
CA PRO A 19 -6.03 -6.40 -11.35
C PRO A 19 -5.60 -6.28 -9.90
N VAL A 20 -5.02 -5.14 -9.51
CA VAL A 20 -4.64 -4.89 -8.12
C VAL A 20 -5.89 -4.77 -7.26
N ALA A 21 -6.89 -4.02 -7.72
CA ALA A 21 -8.16 -3.88 -7.01
C ALA A 21 -8.80 -5.25 -6.80
N LYS A 22 -8.78 -6.10 -7.82
CA LYS A 22 -9.34 -7.45 -7.72
C LYS A 22 -8.61 -8.27 -6.66
N ALA A 23 -7.28 -8.24 -6.67
CA ALA A 23 -6.50 -9.02 -5.71
C ALA A 23 -6.79 -8.58 -4.28
N LEU A 24 -6.89 -7.27 -4.05
CA LEU A 24 -7.18 -6.75 -2.72
C LEU A 24 -8.60 -7.09 -2.30
N THR A 25 -9.56 -6.97 -3.20
CA THR A 25 -10.96 -7.31 -2.91
C THR A 25 -11.09 -8.79 -2.60
N ASP A 26 -10.38 -9.65 -3.31
CA ASP A 26 -10.40 -11.09 -3.05
C ASP A 26 -9.85 -11.42 -1.66
N CYS A 27 -9.02 -10.54 -1.10
CA CYS A 27 -8.50 -10.68 0.26
C CYS A 27 -9.35 -9.94 1.28
N SER A 28 -10.55 -9.52 0.88
CA SER A 28 -11.51 -8.85 1.76
C SER A 28 -11.14 -7.39 2.09
N TRP A 29 -10.25 -6.79 1.33
CA TRP A 29 -9.98 -5.37 1.45
C TRP A 29 -11.07 -4.59 0.71
N ARG A 30 -11.52 -3.50 1.33
CA ARG A 30 -12.55 -2.67 0.72
C ARG A 30 -11.88 -1.59 -0.10
N ILE A 31 -11.88 -1.78 -1.41
CA ILE A 31 -11.20 -0.90 -2.35
C ILE A 31 -12.20 -0.35 -3.35
N VAL A 32 -12.13 0.94 -3.60
CA VAL A 32 -13.02 1.63 -4.52
C VAL A 32 -12.18 2.23 -5.64
N PRO A 33 -12.37 1.77 -6.89
CA PRO A 33 -11.76 2.46 -8.02
C PRO A 33 -12.48 3.80 -8.25
N ASP A 34 -11.70 4.83 -8.50
CA ASP A 34 -12.25 6.17 -8.70
C ASP A 34 -11.39 6.91 -9.73
N HIS A 35 -11.86 8.04 -10.18
CA HIS A 35 -11.12 8.86 -11.14
C HIS A 35 -10.75 10.17 -10.49
N SER A 36 -9.49 10.56 -10.67
CA SER A 36 -8.99 11.82 -10.16
C SER A 36 -9.73 12.97 -10.84
N GLY A 37 -10.27 13.90 -10.04
CA GLY A 37 -10.87 15.12 -10.59
C GLY A 37 -9.84 16.05 -11.19
N TYR A 38 -8.56 15.81 -10.92
CA TYR A 38 -7.47 16.63 -11.41
C TYR A 38 -7.07 16.28 -12.84
N ASN A 39 -6.86 14.99 -13.11
CA ASN A 39 -6.38 14.55 -14.43
C ASN A 39 -7.20 13.43 -15.04
N GLY A 40 -8.29 13.02 -14.39
CA GLY A 40 -9.16 11.95 -14.88
C GLY A 40 -8.57 10.56 -14.78
N GLY A 41 -7.37 10.42 -14.21
CA GLY A 41 -6.71 9.13 -14.10
C GLY A 41 -7.34 8.23 -13.07
N LEU A 42 -7.31 6.94 -13.31
CA LEU A 42 -7.82 5.95 -12.38
C LEU A 42 -6.92 5.87 -11.16
N TYR A 43 -7.53 5.80 -9.98
CA TYR A 43 -6.82 5.50 -8.76
C TYR A 43 -7.68 4.62 -7.87
N LEU A 44 -7.07 3.99 -6.88
CA LEU A 44 -7.77 3.15 -5.92
C LEU A 44 -7.74 3.83 -4.56
N ARG A 45 -8.82 3.67 -3.81
CA ARG A 45 -8.88 4.22 -2.46
C ARG A 45 -9.76 3.35 -1.58
N THR A 46 -9.58 3.48 -0.28
CA THR A 46 -10.52 2.90 0.67
C THR A 46 -11.75 3.80 0.77
N PRO A 47 -12.92 3.23 1.13
CA PRO A 47 -14.12 4.06 1.33
C PRO A 47 -13.91 5.10 2.42
N ALA A 48 -14.57 6.24 2.27
CA ALA A 48 -14.46 7.32 3.24
C ALA A 48 -14.90 6.91 4.64
N ALA A 49 -15.76 5.90 4.76
CA ALA A 49 -16.24 5.41 6.03
C ALA A 49 -15.26 4.48 6.73
N GLN A 50 -14.18 4.10 6.06
CA GLN A 50 -13.17 3.25 6.66
C GLN A 50 -12.39 4.06 7.69
N ARG A 51 -12.26 3.53 8.90
CA ARG A 51 -11.72 4.32 10.01
C ARG A 51 -10.35 3.87 10.49
N GLU A 52 -10.08 2.58 10.49
CA GLU A 52 -8.83 2.07 11.03
C GLU A 52 -7.67 2.28 10.07
N ILE A 53 -7.92 2.10 8.77
CA ILE A 53 -6.88 2.21 7.77
C ILE A 53 -7.42 2.94 6.56
N ASP A 54 -6.61 3.79 5.99
CA ASP A 54 -6.93 4.37 4.69
C ASP A 54 -5.81 4.08 3.71
N LEU A 55 -6.15 4.10 2.44
CA LEU A 55 -5.24 3.80 1.35
C LEU A 55 -5.61 4.66 0.15
N GLU A 56 -4.60 5.16 -0.51
CA GLU A 56 -4.74 5.79 -1.81
C GLU A 56 -3.62 5.28 -2.69
N MET A 57 -3.95 4.87 -3.90
CA MET A 57 -2.98 4.28 -4.83
C MET A 57 -3.21 4.84 -6.22
N ASP A 58 -2.19 5.44 -6.81
CA ASP A 58 -2.29 6.01 -8.14
C ASP A 58 -1.01 5.76 -8.93
N SER A 59 -1.02 6.19 -10.18
CA SER A 59 0.12 5.95 -11.06
C SER A 59 1.27 6.90 -10.71
N GLY A 60 2.46 6.33 -10.52
CA GLY A 60 3.69 7.11 -10.40
C GLY A 60 4.34 7.25 -11.76
N GLN A 61 4.84 6.14 -12.27
CA GLN A 61 5.43 6.06 -13.60
C GLN A 61 4.82 4.86 -14.31
N TRP A 62 5.22 4.66 -15.55
CA TRP A 62 4.72 3.58 -16.37
C TRP A 62 4.75 2.24 -15.63
N ARG A 63 3.58 1.62 -15.45
CA ARG A 63 3.39 0.32 -14.80
C ARG A 63 3.79 0.31 -13.33
N ARG A 64 4.19 1.44 -12.78
CA ARG A 64 4.58 1.57 -11.39
C ARG A 64 3.55 2.44 -10.70
N PHE A 65 3.02 1.93 -9.60
CA PHE A 65 1.96 2.61 -8.86
C PHE A 65 2.43 2.90 -7.46
N LEU A 66 2.16 4.09 -7.00
CA LEU A 66 2.54 4.55 -5.66
C LEU A 66 1.32 4.47 -4.76
N PHE A 67 1.53 4.07 -3.52
CA PHE A 67 0.44 4.08 -2.56
C PHE A 67 0.92 4.65 -1.23
N SER A 68 -0.05 5.17 -0.48
CA SER A 68 0.20 5.70 0.84
C SER A 68 -1.08 5.69 1.64
N GLY A 69 -0.95 5.87 2.93
CA GLY A 69 -2.09 5.95 3.79
C GLY A 69 -1.67 5.94 5.24
N GLY A 70 -2.66 5.80 6.11
CA GLY A 70 -2.44 5.78 7.53
C GLY A 70 -3.22 4.66 8.20
N VAL A 71 -2.72 4.20 9.33
CA VAL A 71 -3.40 3.23 10.18
C VAL A 71 -3.46 3.84 11.57
N ASP A 72 -4.68 4.05 12.07
CA ASP A 72 -4.90 4.58 13.40
C ASP A 72 -5.15 3.40 14.34
N SER A 73 -4.07 2.90 14.94
CA SER A 73 -4.14 1.69 15.75
C SER A 73 -2.88 1.53 16.58
N THR A 74 -2.80 0.42 17.32
CA THR A 74 -1.55 0.08 18.00
C THR A 74 -0.50 -0.32 16.95
N LYS A 75 0.77 -0.25 17.35
CA LYS A 75 1.85 -0.67 16.47
C LYS A 75 1.66 -2.11 16.00
N LYS A 76 1.33 -3.00 16.94
CA LYS A 76 1.14 -4.41 16.61
C LYS A 76 0.04 -4.60 15.58
N ARG A 77 -1.09 -3.91 15.75
CA ARG A 77 -2.22 -4.01 14.84
C ARG A 77 -1.86 -3.42 13.48
N ALA A 78 -1.18 -2.27 13.47
CA ALA A 78 -0.77 -1.63 12.24
C ALA A 78 0.13 -2.54 11.41
N LEU A 79 1.12 -3.15 12.06
CA LEU A 79 2.02 -4.07 11.37
C LEU A 79 1.28 -5.30 10.86
N SER A 80 0.33 -5.81 11.64
CA SER A 80 -0.47 -6.96 11.22
C SER A 80 -1.31 -6.63 9.98
N LEU A 81 -1.95 -5.46 9.96
CA LEU A 81 -2.76 -5.04 8.82
C LEU A 81 -1.90 -4.88 7.56
N LEU A 82 -0.72 -4.28 7.70
CA LEU A 82 0.12 -4.04 6.53
C LEU A 82 0.85 -5.30 6.07
N ALA A 83 1.13 -6.22 6.99
CA ALA A 83 1.61 -7.55 6.59
C ALA A 83 0.54 -8.27 5.77
N ASP A 84 -0.73 -8.15 6.16
CA ASP A 84 -1.83 -8.74 5.39
C ASP A 84 -1.98 -8.08 4.02
N PHE A 85 -1.87 -6.77 3.96
CA PHE A 85 -1.90 -6.04 2.71
C PHE A 85 -0.81 -6.54 1.76
N SER A 86 0.42 -6.65 2.28
CA SER A 86 1.55 -7.16 1.49
C SER A 86 1.30 -8.60 1.04
N ARG A 87 0.76 -9.44 1.92
CA ARG A 87 0.43 -10.82 1.58
C ARG A 87 -0.58 -10.88 0.42
N CYS A 88 -1.57 -10.01 0.44
CA CYS A 88 -2.56 -9.96 -0.64
C CYS A 88 -1.92 -9.57 -1.97
N LEU A 89 -1.01 -8.62 -1.95
CA LEU A 89 -0.28 -8.24 -3.16
C LEU A 89 0.61 -9.38 -3.65
N THR A 90 1.24 -10.09 -2.72
CA THR A 90 2.07 -11.26 -3.07
C THR A 90 1.23 -12.35 -3.69
N THR A 91 0.06 -12.63 -3.11
CA THR A 91 -0.86 -13.63 -3.64
C THR A 91 -1.32 -13.28 -5.05
N GLY A 92 -1.50 -12.00 -5.33
CA GLY A 92 -1.85 -11.53 -6.66
C GLY A 92 -0.67 -11.51 -7.64
N GLY A 93 0.54 -11.79 -7.17
CA GLY A 93 1.71 -11.83 -8.03
C GLY A 93 2.38 -10.49 -8.25
N PHE A 94 2.08 -9.49 -7.45
CA PHE A 94 2.60 -8.12 -7.65
C PHE A 94 3.91 -7.92 -6.90
N THR A 95 4.93 -7.54 -7.66
CA THR A 95 6.19 -7.07 -7.09
C THR A 95 5.91 -5.77 -6.35
N HIS A 96 6.32 -5.66 -5.09
CA HIS A 96 5.98 -4.48 -4.30
C HIS A 96 6.89 -4.32 -3.09
N ARG A 97 6.81 -3.13 -2.49
CA ARG A 97 7.40 -2.86 -1.18
C ARG A 97 6.46 -1.95 -0.39
N VAL A 98 6.48 -2.10 0.92
CA VAL A 98 5.69 -1.28 1.86
C VAL A 98 6.59 -0.88 3.01
N GLU A 99 6.66 0.41 3.30
CA GLU A 99 7.39 0.95 4.44
C GLU A 99 6.39 1.51 5.45
N VAL A 100 6.57 1.19 6.71
CA VAL A 100 5.67 1.63 7.78
C VAL A 100 6.44 2.48 8.77
N TYR A 101 5.89 3.64 9.10
CA TYR A 101 6.51 4.61 9.99
C TYR A 101 5.61 4.87 11.18
N ASP A 102 6.21 5.08 12.36
CA ASP A 102 5.44 5.45 13.55
C ASP A 102 5.22 6.97 13.59
N ASP A 103 4.63 7.45 14.68
CA ASP A 103 4.32 8.87 14.83
C ASP A 103 5.58 9.72 15.05
N ALA A 104 6.71 9.11 15.31
CA ALA A 104 8.01 9.79 15.38
C ALA A 104 8.74 9.74 14.04
N HIS A 105 8.06 9.26 12.98
CA HIS A 105 8.61 9.13 11.63
C HIS A 105 9.77 8.14 11.54
N GLU A 106 9.79 7.17 12.44
CA GLU A 106 10.80 6.12 12.39
C GLU A 106 10.25 4.90 11.69
N LEU A 107 11.07 4.26 10.86
CA LEU A 107 10.69 3.05 10.14
C LEU A 107 10.52 1.92 11.14
N VAL A 108 9.33 1.36 11.24
CA VAL A 108 9.01 0.29 12.18
C VAL A 108 8.61 -1.01 11.49
N GLY A 109 8.44 -0.99 10.18
CA GLY A 109 8.12 -2.21 9.44
C GLY A 109 8.44 -2.07 7.98
N TYR A 110 8.78 -3.20 7.35
CA TYR A 110 9.07 -3.24 5.93
C TYR A 110 8.64 -4.59 5.39
N PHE A 111 7.81 -4.56 4.35
CA PHE A 111 7.31 -5.77 3.70
C PHE A 111 7.57 -5.64 2.21
N HIS A 112 7.89 -6.75 1.56
CA HIS A 112 8.16 -6.70 0.14
C HIS A 112 7.99 -8.07 -0.50
N HIS A 113 7.89 -8.08 -1.83
CA HIS A 113 7.85 -9.29 -2.62
C HIS A 113 8.61 -9.05 -3.92
N LYS A 114 9.73 -9.72 -4.09
CA LYS A 114 10.58 -9.62 -5.29
C LYS A 114 11.06 -8.21 -5.60
N TRP A 115 11.01 -7.31 -4.64
CA TRP A 115 11.52 -5.96 -4.83
C TRP A 115 13.04 -6.02 -4.90
N PRO A 116 13.68 -5.30 -5.82
CA PRO A 116 15.14 -5.37 -5.97
C PRO A 116 15.86 -4.67 -4.81
N GLN A 117 15.95 -5.36 -3.70
CA GLN A 117 16.51 -4.83 -2.45
C GLN A 117 17.92 -4.32 -2.62
N GLU A 118 18.71 -5.05 -3.38
CA GLU A 118 20.12 -4.71 -3.57
C GLU A 118 20.29 -3.34 -4.21
N GLN A 119 19.27 -2.84 -4.89
CA GLN A 119 19.35 -1.53 -5.52
C GLN A 119 19.14 -0.40 -4.53
N HIS A 120 18.58 -0.72 -3.38
CA HIS A 120 18.31 0.24 -2.32
C HIS A 120 19.29 0.10 -1.19
N GLU A 121 20.09 -0.92 -1.26
CA GLU A 121 21.03 -1.25 -0.23
C GLU A 121 22.07 -0.17 -0.21
N PRO A 122 22.11 0.66 0.79
CA PRO A 122 23.24 1.55 0.89
C PRO A 122 24.43 0.63 0.97
N ALA A 123 25.46 1.00 0.36
CA ALA A 123 26.66 0.23 0.37
C ALA A 123 27.09 -0.03 1.80
N ALA A 124 26.27 -0.04 2.59
CA ALA A 124 26.37 -0.19 4.02
C ALA A 124 27.58 -0.04 4.67
#